data_f1de8c0b036a65f93ea5ee8f84643d2f
#
_entry.id   f1de8c0b036a65f93ea5ee8f84643d2f
#
_cell.length_a   1.000
_cell.length_b   1.000
_cell.length_c   1.000
_cell.angle_alpha   90.00
_cell.angle_beta   90.00
_cell.angle_gamma   90.00
#
_symmetry.space_group_name_H-M   'P 1'
#
loop_
_entity.id
_entity.type
_entity.pdbx_description
1 polymer ?
#
loop_
_entity_poly.entity_id
_entity_poly.type
_entity_poly.pdbx_seq_one_letter_code
_entity_poly.pdbx_strand_id
1 'polypeptide(L)'
;MFHNDPLSPQSTQKNTITSRFFRWRRWTLGVFFVLFLALWGVGEFMLNTALHPTPSAYRDSLATLKRMYHNYPHIQPWYDSLQAHHALHDTTIVAADGAKLHGYYIRAAIPTKRVAVLVHGYQDAALRMLHIAYLYHHDLGANVLMPDLRYHGKTSGESIGMGWNDRLDVRQWVWTASNIFANVHQKDTSAQVAANKSSRSTMANALHLVVHGISMGAATTMMLSGSDSLPPIRAYVEDCGYSSVWDIFKSELRKRYHLPAFPVLYASNALCKLNYGWSFREADAVTSVSRCRQPMLFIHGDQDKFVPTAMVYRVYAAKPKPKSLWIAPQAEHAASYLKHRETYTRCVADFLAPYW
;
A
#
# COMPACT_ATOMS: atom_id res chain seq x y z
N MET A 1 47.79 -82.31 28.33
CA MET A 1 47.27 -81.22 29.17
C MET A 1 47.07 -80.10 28.17
N PHE A 2 45.85 -79.86 27.69
CA PHE A 2 45.48 -78.77 26.86
C PHE A 2 44.59 -77.82 27.61
N HIS A 3 45.01 -76.55 27.82
CA HIS A 3 44.26 -75.49 28.41
C HIS A 3 43.41 -74.84 27.34
N ASN A 4 42.10 -74.87 27.47
CA ASN A 4 41.15 -74.08 26.70
C ASN A 4 40.87 -72.77 27.44
N ASP A 5 41.26 -71.64 26.88
CA ASP A 5 40.84 -70.32 27.32
C ASP A 5 39.46 -69.95 26.73
N PRO A 6 38.51 -69.42 27.55
CA PRO A 6 37.21 -69.04 27.06
C PRO A 6 37.28 -67.64 26.42
N LEU A 7 36.84 -67.54 25.16
CA LEU A 7 36.65 -66.32 24.40
C LEU A 7 35.68 -65.36 25.11
N SER A 8 36.10 -64.10 25.26
CA SER A 8 35.39 -63.04 25.92
C SER A 8 34.16 -62.51 25.13
N PRO A 9 33.05 -62.16 25.77
CA PRO A 9 31.86 -61.64 25.09
C PRO A 9 31.86 -60.08 24.97
N GLN A 10 32.89 -59.47 24.29
CA GLN A 10 32.95 -58.00 24.19
C GLN A 10 32.52 -57.44 22.86
N SER A 11 32.09 -58.20 21.85
CA SER A 11 31.76 -57.68 20.51
C SER A 11 30.28 -57.34 20.29
N THR A 12 29.35 -57.82 21.11
CA THR A 12 27.89 -57.66 20.93
C THR A 12 27.32 -56.33 21.48
N GLN A 13 28.02 -55.72 22.46
CA GLN A 13 27.51 -54.49 23.12
C GLN A 13 27.74 -53.19 22.31
N LYS A 14 28.80 -53.12 21.48
CA LYS A 14 29.09 -51.96 20.63
C LYS A 14 28.09 -51.78 19.46
N ASN A 15 27.58 -52.86 18.89
CA ASN A 15 26.68 -52.84 17.74
C ASN A 15 25.23 -52.38 18.10
N THR A 16 24.80 -52.59 19.34
CA THR A 16 23.46 -52.20 19.84
C THR A 16 23.40 -50.70 20.14
N ILE A 17 24.46 -50.08 20.62
CA ILE A 17 24.53 -48.64 20.94
C ILE A 17 24.53 -47.82 19.62
N THR A 18 25.29 -48.22 18.64
CA THR A 18 25.35 -47.54 17.35
C THR A 18 24.01 -47.64 16.57
N SER A 19 23.32 -48.78 16.62
CA SER A 19 22.02 -48.96 15.97
C SER A 19 20.90 -48.14 16.65
N ARG A 20 20.90 -48.03 17.99
CA ARG A 20 19.97 -47.15 18.73
C ARG A 20 20.20 -45.70 18.42
N PHE A 21 21.46 -45.21 18.35
CA PHE A 21 21.81 -43.84 18.03
C PHE A 21 21.39 -43.49 16.61
N PHE A 22 21.59 -44.40 15.64
CA PHE A 22 21.16 -44.22 14.24
C PHE A 22 19.63 -44.18 14.09
N ARG A 23 18.90 -45.03 14.82
CA ARG A 23 17.44 -45.00 14.86
C ARG A 23 16.92 -43.68 15.47
N TRP A 24 17.51 -43.23 16.58
CA TRP A 24 17.13 -41.97 17.24
C TRP A 24 17.32 -40.75 16.32
N ARG A 25 18.47 -40.68 15.63
CA ARG A 25 18.69 -39.62 14.60
C ARG A 25 17.65 -39.64 13.47
N ARG A 26 17.25 -40.82 13.01
CA ARG A 26 16.20 -40.94 11.96
C ARG A 26 14.85 -40.44 12.47
N TRP A 27 14.48 -40.80 13.70
CA TRP A 27 13.25 -40.31 14.32
C TRP A 27 13.27 -38.78 14.55
N THR A 28 14.36 -38.23 15.09
CA THR A 28 14.49 -36.79 15.28
C THR A 28 14.43 -36.03 13.95
N LEU A 29 15.13 -36.49 12.89
CA LEU A 29 15.04 -35.90 11.55
C LEU A 29 13.60 -36.00 10.99
N GLY A 30 12.91 -37.12 11.18
CA GLY A 30 11.52 -37.29 10.80
C GLY A 30 10.59 -36.28 11.49
N VAL A 31 10.76 -36.10 12.81
CA VAL A 31 9.98 -35.12 13.59
C VAL A 31 10.26 -33.68 13.10
N PHE A 32 11.52 -33.31 12.90
CA PHE A 32 11.88 -31.99 12.36
C PHE A 32 11.30 -31.78 10.96
N PHE A 33 11.30 -32.79 10.11
CA PHE A 33 10.70 -32.70 8.79
C PHE A 33 9.17 -32.48 8.84
N VAL A 34 8.46 -33.20 9.70
CA VAL A 34 7.02 -33.00 9.91
C VAL A 34 6.72 -31.61 10.46
N LEU A 35 7.50 -31.12 11.44
CA LEU A 35 7.35 -29.76 11.97
C LEU A 35 7.64 -28.70 10.90
N PHE A 36 8.64 -28.93 10.05
CA PHE A 36 8.93 -28.04 8.92
C PHE A 36 7.76 -27.99 7.93
N LEU A 37 7.19 -29.15 7.55
CA LEU A 37 6.02 -29.18 6.65
C LEU A 37 4.80 -28.51 7.27
N ALA A 38 4.55 -28.72 8.58
CA ALA A 38 3.47 -28.05 9.28
C ALA A 38 3.66 -26.52 9.30
N LEU A 39 4.86 -26.05 9.60
CA LEU A 39 5.19 -24.62 9.59
C LEU A 39 5.09 -24.03 8.18
N TRP A 40 5.53 -24.75 7.16
CA TRP A 40 5.37 -24.39 5.76
C TRP A 40 3.87 -24.20 5.42
N GLY A 41 3.04 -25.20 5.72
CA GLY A 41 1.59 -25.14 5.45
C GLY A 41 0.89 -24.00 6.19
N VAL A 42 1.24 -23.74 7.45
CA VAL A 42 0.71 -22.58 8.20
C VAL A 42 1.20 -21.27 7.59
N GLY A 43 2.46 -21.18 7.19
CA GLY A 43 3.03 -20.01 6.54
C GLY A 43 2.33 -19.68 5.21
N GLU A 44 2.10 -20.70 4.37
CA GLU A 44 1.34 -20.56 3.10
C GLU A 44 -0.12 -20.16 3.34
N PHE A 45 -0.79 -20.78 4.31
CA PHE A 45 -2.16 -20.43 4.65
C PHE A 45 -2.28 -18.96 5.06
N MET A 46 -1.38 -18.46 5.93
CA MET A 46 -1.36 -17.06 6.36
C MET A 46 -1.07 -16.12 5.19
N LEU A 47 -0.11 -16.47 4.35
CA LEU A 47 0.28 -15.69 3.17
C LEU A 47 -0.87 -15.60 2.18
N ASN A 48 -1.49 -16.74 1.86
CA ASN A 48 -2.63 -16.80 0.95
C ASN A 48 -3.82 -15.98 1.48
N THR A 49 -4.15 -16.10 2.76
CA THR A 49 -5.23 -15.35 3.40
C THR A 49 -4.98 -13.83 3.33
N ALA A 50 -3.73 -13.40 3.47
CA ALA A 50 -3.38 -11.98 3.44
C ALA A 50 -3.29 -11.40 2.01
N LEU A 51 -2.74 -12.16 1.05
CA LEU A 51 -2.48 -11.65 -0.29
C LEU A 51 -3.56 -12.00 -1.32
N HIS A 52 -4.43 -12.99 -1.02
CA HIS A 52 -5.55 -13.40 -1.89
C HIS A 52 -6.87 -13.45 -1.11
N PRO A 53 -7.29 -12.35 -0.47
CA PRO A 53 -8.59 -12.34 0.18
C PRO A 53 -9.69 -12.55 -0.86
N THR A 54 -10.76 -13.23 -0.46
CA THR A 54 -11.92 -13.44 -1.34
C THR A 54 -12.42 -12.09 -1.86
N PRO A 55 -12.54 -11.91 -3.19
CA PRO A 55 -13.02 -10.66 -3.80
C PRO A 55 -14.50 -10.46 -3.49
N SER A 56 -14.81 -10.00 -2.30
CA SER A 56 -16.18 -9.71 -1.87
C SER A 56 -16.62 -8.29 -2.29
N ALA A 57 -17.44 -7.64 -1.51
CA ALA A 57 -18.11 -6.37 -1.77
C ALA A 57 -17.25 -5.21 -2.33
N TYR A 58 -15.92 -5.26 -2.28
CA TYR A 58 -15.08 -4.18 -2.83
C TYR A 58 -14.96 -4.20 -4.37
N ARG A 59 -15.35 -5.30 -5.03
CA ARG A 59 -15.48 -5.34 -6.49
C ARG A 59 -16.88 -4.97 -6.98
N ASP A 60 -17.85 -4.90 -6.08
CA ASP A 60 -19.20 -4.43 -6.40
C ASP A 60 -19.28 -2.90 -6.28
N SER A 61 -19.32 -2.23 -7.42
CA SER A 61 -19.39 -0.77 -7.50
C SER A 61 -20.69 -0.22 -6.89
N LEU A 62 -21.82 -0.92 -7.00
CA LEU A 62 -23.09 -0.45 -6.43
C LEU A 62 -23.09 -0.55 -4.91
N ALA A 63 -22.62 -1.66 -4.35
CA ALA A 63 -22.48 -1.81 -2.90
C ALA A 63 -21.48 -0.77 -2.34
N THR A 64 -20.40 -0.51 -3.07
CA THR A 64 -19.42 0.52 -2.75
C THR A 64 -20.07 1.90 -2.69
N LEU A 65 -20.81 2.33 -3.71
CA LEU A 65 -21.48 3.63 -3.76
C LEU A 65 -22.52 3.78 -2.65
N LYS A 66 -23.36 2.76 -2.41
CA LYS A 66 -24.33 2.79 -1.30
C LYS A 66 -23.65 3.05 0.04
N ARG A 67 -22.52 2.38 0.30
CA ARG A 67 -21.76 2.58 1.53
C ARG A 67 -21.13 3.97 1.59
N MET A 68 -20.63 4.49 0.46
CA MET A 68 -20.09 5.85 0.39
C MET A 68 -21.15 6.90 0.69
N TYR A 69 -22.35 6.79 0.13
CA TYR A 69 -23.44 7.72 0.38
C TYR A 69 -23.98 7.64 1.82
N HIS A 70 -23.99 6.43 2.41
CA HIS A 70 -24.34 6.27 3.81
C HIS A 70 -23.37 6.99 4.75
N ASN A 71 -22.07 6.83 4.52
CA ASN A 71 -21.04 7.43 5.37
C ASN A 71 -20.79 8.91 5.05
N TYR A 72 -20.97 9.31 3.80
CA TYR A 72 -20.65 10.64 3.27
C TYR A 72 -21.79 11.17 2.40
N PRO A 73 -22.97 11.47 2.96
CA PRO A 73 -24.16 11.84 2.17
C PRO A 73 -23.95 13.10 1.31
N HIS A 74 -23.07 14.00 1.72
CA HIS A 74 -22.73 15.24 1.00
C HIS A 74 -22.05 14.99 -0.36
N ILE A 75 -21.46 13.81 -0.60
CA ILE A 75 -20.81 13.52 -1.90
C ILE A 75 -21.82 13.11 -2.97
N GLN A 76 -23.02 12.68 -2.61
CA GLN A 76 -23.98 12.14 -3.56
C GLN A 76 -24.39 13.16 -4.64
N PRO A 77 -24.81 14.40 -4.31
CA PRO A 77 -25.19 15.37 -5.34
C PRO A 77 -24.06 15.71 -6.29
N TRP A 78 -22.81 15.77 -5.76
CA TRP A 78 -21.63 16.01 -6.58
C TRP A 78 -21.33 14.82 -7.52
N TYR A 79 -21.42 13.59 -7.01
CA TYR A 79 -21.20 12.40 -7.81
C TYR A 79 -22.28 12.25 -8.90
N ASP A 80 -23.56 12.50 -8.57
CA ASP A 80 -24.66 12.47 -9.53
C ASP A 80 -24.46 13.52 -10.64
N SER A 81 -23.95 14.72 -10.30
CA SER A 81 -23.56 15.72 -11.25
C SER A 81 -22.42 15.25 -12.18
N LEU A 82 -21.39 14.58 -11.64
CA LEU A 82 -20.31 14.01 -12.46
C LEU A 82 -20.85 12.98 -13.45
N GLN A 83 -21.79 12.14 -13.04
CA GLN A 83 -22.42 11.14 -13.90
C GLN A 83 -23.26 11.81 -15.00
N ALA A 84 -24.12 12.79 -14.64
CA ALA A 84 -24.98 13.49 -15.58
C ALA A 84 -24.20 14.22 -16.68
N HIS A 85 -23.00 14.71 -16.34
CA HIS A 85 -22.12 15.42 -17.30
C HIS A 85 -21.03 14.53 -17.91
N HIS A 86 -21.06 13.22 -17.67
CA HIS A 86 -20.01 12.27 -18.10
C HIS A 86 -18.60 12.70 -17.70
N ALA A 87 -18.44 13.36 -16.53
CA ALA A 87 -17.19 13.92 -16.06
C ALA A 87 -16.32 12.95 -15.27
N LEU A 88 -16.87 11.81 -14.82
CA LEU A 88 -16.09 10.69 -14.26
C LEU A 88 -15.68 9.78 -15.42
N HIS A 89 -14.40 9.80 -15.75
CA HIS A 89 -13.84 9.01 -16.84
C HIS A 89 -13.22 7.72 -16.32
N ASP A 90 -13.47 6.65 -17.06
CA ASP A 90 -12.85 5.32 -16.86
C ASP A 90 -11.59 5.24 -17.73
N THR A 91 -10.50 4.68 -17.23
CA THR A 91 -9.25 4.56 -17.97
C THR A 91 -8.48 3.29 -17.60
N THR A 92 -7.69 2.79 -18.54
CA THR A 92 -6.87 1.59 -18.35
C THR A 92 -5.48 1.82 -18.89
N ILE A 93 -4.46 1.36 -18.17
CA ILE A 93 -3.07 1.32 -18.63
C ILE A 93 -2.54 -0.11 -18.53
N VAL A 94 -1.44 -0.38 -19.21
CA VAL A 94 -0.76 -1.68 -19.15
C VAL A 94 0.53 -1.52 -18.35
N ALA A 95 0.69 -2.32 -17.31
CA ALA A 95 1.92 -2.37 -16.52
C ALA A 95 3.06 -3.06 -17.27
N ALA A 96 4.29 -2.92 -16.79
CA ALA A 96 5.48 -3.49 -17.42
C ALA A 96 5.44 -5.03 -17.55
N ASP A 97 4.69 -5.70 -16.69
CA ASP A 97 4.46 -7.15 -16.71
C ASP A 97 3.22 -7.57 -17.52
N GLY A 98 2.58 -6.64 -18.22
CA GLY A 98 1.39 -6.88 -19.05
C GLY A 98 0.05 -6.82 -18.30
N ALA A 99 0.04 -6.61 -16.98
CA ALA A 99 -1.19 -6.49 -16.21
C ALA A 99 -2.00 -5.26 -16.65
N LYS A 100 -3.32 -5.43 -16.79
CA LYS A 100 -4.24 -4.31 -17.08
C LYS A 100 -4.61 -3.61 -15.78
N LEU A 101 -4.16 -2.38 -15.63
CA LEU A 101 -4.44 -1.55 -14.48
C LEU A 101 -5.56 -0.57 -14.82
N HIS A 102 -6.58 -0.53 -13.98
CA HIS A 102 -7.75 0.32 -14.14
C HIS A 102 -7.70 1.52 -13.18
N GLY A 103 -8.33 2.62 -13.55
CA GLY A 103 -8.52 3.79 -12.70
C GLY A 103 -9.58 4.73 -13.23
N TYR A 104 -10.01 5.64 -12.37
CA TYR A 104 -10.92 6.73 -12.73
C TYR A 104 -10.22 8.06 -12.65
N TYR A 105 -10.61 9.03 -13.51
CA TYR A 105 -10.17 10.41 -13.37
C TYR A 105 -11.28 11.41 -13.57
N ILE A 106 -11.13 12.57 -12.93
CA ILE A 106 -12.04 13.70 -12.96
C ILE A 106 -11.21 14.95 -13.28
N ARG A 107 -11.63 15.73 -14.28
CA ARG A 107 -11.02 17.02 -14.58
C ARG A 107 -11.67 18.11 -13.74
N ALA A 108 -10.89 19.04 -13.23
CA ALA A 108 -11.40 20.21 -12.55
C ALA A 108 -12.31 21.04 -13.48
N ALA A 109 -13.35 21.62 -12.94
CA ALA A 109 -14.29 22.46 -13.69
C ALA A 109 -13.62 23.70 -14.30
N ILE A 110 -12.62 24.25 -13.63
CA ILE A 110 -11.77 25.35 -14.10
C ILE A 110 -10.38 24.80 -14.37
N PRO A 111 -9.76 25.08 -15.53
CA PRO A 111 -8.42 24.61 -15.85
C PRO A 111 -7.41 24.95 -14.73
N THR A 112 -6.69 23.94 -14.26
CA THR A 112 -5.74 24.04 -13.15
C THR A 112 -4.55 23.13 -13.34
N LYS A 113 -3.40 23.50 -12.77
CA LYS A 113 -2.21 22.66 -12.71
C LYS A 113 -2.22 21.69 -11.52
N ARG A 114 -3.17 21.82 -10.61
CA ARG A 114 -3.32 20.98 -9.41
C ARG A 114 -3.81 19.59 -9.79
N VAL A 115 -3.09 18.58 -9.37
CA VAL A 115 -3.42 17.16 -9.64
C VAL A 115 -3.23 16.33 -8.38
N ALA A 116 -4.24 15.57 -7.99
CA ALA A 116 -4.17 14.61 -6.91
C ALA A 116 -4.32 13.17 -7.43
N VAL A 117 -3.39 12.30 -7.07
CA VAL A 117 -3.50 10.85 -7.26
C VAL A 117 -3.87 10.22 -5.93
N LEU A 118 -5.03 9.55 -5.86
CA LEU A 118 -5.63 9.07 -4.62
C LEU A 118 -5.56 7.54 -4.55
N VAL A 119 -4.87 7.01 -3.53
CA VAL A 119 -4.53 5.59 -3.41
C VAL A 119 -5.34 4.94 -2.29
N HIS A 120 -6.20 3.99 -2.66
CA HIS A 120 -7.10 3.31 -1.73
C HIS A 120 -6.41 2.26 -0.84
N GLY A 121 -7.12 1.79 0.20
CA GLY A 121 -6.65 0.81 1.18
C GLY A 121 -6.78 -0.65 0.76
N TYR A 122 -6.45 -1.55 1.70
CA TYR A 122 -6.58 -2.99 1.56
C TYR A 122 -8.05 -3.42 1.49
N GLN A 123 -8.38 -4.33 0.57
CA GLN A 123 -9.76 -4.78 0.29
C GLN A 123 -10.72 -3.61 -0.01
N ASP A 124 -10.24 -2.62 -0.75
CA ASP A 124 -10.96 -1.43 -1.12
C ASP A 124 -10.97 -1.26 -2.65
N ALA A 125 -11.37 -0.12 -3.17
CA ALA A 125 -11.37 0.19 -4.60
C ALA A 125 -11.28 1.70 -4.84
N ALA A 126 -10.99 2.10 -6.07
CA ALA A 126 -10.90 3.51 -6.46
C ALA A 126 -12.14 4.33 -6.05
N LEU A 127 -13.34 3.80 -6.25
CA LEU A 127 -14.59 4.50 -5.87
C LEU A 127 -14.77 4.70 -4.35
N ARG A 128 -14.03 3.99 -3.52
CA ARG A 128 -14.01 4.23 -2.07
C ARG A 128 -13.22 5.47 -1.67
N MET A 129 -12.45 6.03 -2.60
CA MET A 129 -11.74 7.30 -2.42
C MET A 129 -12.60 8.53 -2.78
N LEU A 130 -13.88 8.37 -3.13
CA LEU A 130 -14.76 9.49 -3.54
C LEU A 130 -14.86 10.62 -2.51
N HIS A 131 -14.79 10.32 -1.21
CA HIS A 131 -14.80 11.34 -0.16
C HIS A 131 -13.54 12.20 -0.18
N ILE A 132 -12.39 11.63 -0.49
CA ILE A 132 -11.13 12.37 -0.68
C ILE A 132 -11.10 13.02 -2.07
N ALA A 133 -11.68 12.37 -3.09
CA ALA A 133 -11.86 13.00 -4.40
C ALA A 133 -12.74 14.24 -4.33
N TYR A 134 -13.79 14.23 -3.49
CA TYR A 134 -14.61 15.39 -3.21
C TYR A 134 -13.77 16.53 -2.62
N LEU A 135 -12.97 16.27 -1.59
CA LEU A 135 -12.06 17.25 -1.00
C LEU A 135 -11.16 17.89 -2.08
N TYR A 136 -10.49 17.07 -2.89
CA TYR A 136 -9.55 17.61 -3.89
C TYR A 136 -10.24 18.28 -5.07
N HIS A 137 -11.29 17.67 -5.63
CA HIS A 137 -11.95 18.17 -6.81
C HIS A 137 -12.93 19.31 -6.49
N HIS A 138 -13.83 19.09 -5.52
CA HIS A 138 -14.89 20.04 -5.19
C HIS A 138 -14.37 21.19 -4.33
N ASP A 139 -13.67 20.86 -3.21
CA ASP A 139 -13.28 21.87 -2.23
C ASP A 139 -11.99 22.61 -2.65
N LEU A 140 -11.02 21.91 -3.30
CA LEU A 140 -9.71 22.49 -3.66
C LEU A 140 -9.53 22.77 -5.17
N GLY A 141 -10.50 22.42 -6.01
CA GLY A 141 -10.48 22.72 -7.45
C GLY A 141 -9.35 22.02 -8.22
N ALA A 142 -9.02 20.78 -7.85
CA ALA A 142 -7.94 20.00 -8.47
C ALA A 142 -8.46 18.95 -9.45
N ASN A 143 -7.63 18.57 -10.42
CA ASN A 143 -7.80 17.34 -11.17
C ASN A 143 -7.53 16.13 -10.25
N VAL A 144 -8.28 15.05 -10.42
CA VAL A 144 -8.16 13.85 -9.57
C VAL A 144 -7.99 12.61 -10.43
N LEU A 145 -7.10 11.70 -10.00
CA LEU A 145 -6.96 10.36 -10.53
C LEU A 145 -7.01 9.35 -9.38
N MET A 146 -7.83 8.31 -9.52
CA MET A 146 -8.05 7.26 -8.53
C MET A 146 -7.77 5.90 -9.19
N PRO A 147 -6.61 5.27 -9.00
CA PRO A 147 -6.34 3.93 -9.49
C PRO A 147 -7.00 2.86 -8.62
N ASP A 148 -7.43 1.77 -9.24
CA ASP A 148 -7.60 0.49 -8.58
C ASP A 148 -6.24 -0.20 -8.46
N LEU A 149 -5.80 -0.51 -7.26
CA LEU A 149 -4.56 -1.28 -7.02
C LEU A 149 -4.72 -2.72 -7.51
N ARG A 150 -3.60 -3.43 -7.68
CA ARG A 150 -3.63 -4.85 -8.09
C ARG A 150 -4.50 -5.68 -7.16
N TYR A 151 -5.21 -6.65 -7.76
CA TYR A 151 -6.17 -7.53 -7.08
C TYR A 151 -7.42 -6.82 -6.54
N HIS A 152 -7.62 -5.51 -6.85
CA HIS A 152 -8.75 -4.70 -6.40
C HIS A 152 -9.54 -4.11 -7.57
N GLY A 153 -10.80 -3.77 -7.30
CA GLY A 153 -11.68 -3.14 -8.28
C GLY A 153 -11.72 -3.87 -9.62
N LYS A 154 -11.46 -3.15 -10.71
CA LYS A 154 -11.40 -3.67 -12.08
C LYS A 154 -9.95 -4.00 -12.52
N THR A 155 -8.94 -3.75 -11.69
CA THR A 155 -7.54 -4.04 -12.01
C THR A 155 -7.27 -5.55 -11.94
N SER A 156 -6.56 -6.06 -12.95
CA SER A 156 -6.04 -7.43 -12.93
C SER A 156 -4.87 -7.57 -11.96
N GLY A 157 -4.50 -8.81 -11.63
CA GLY A 157 -3.37 -9.12 -10.76
C GLY A 157 -3.60 -10.41 -10.01
N GLU A 158 -2.51 -11.05 -9.61
CA GLU A 158 -2.56 -12.36 -8.94
C GLU A 158 -2.64 -12.23 -7.42
N SER A 159 -2.11 -11.14 -6.86
CA SER A 159 -2.03 -10.92 -5.42
C SER A 159 -1.98 -9.44 -5.05
N ILE A 160 -2.31 -9.14 -3.80
CA ILE A 160 -2.13 -7.82 -3.21
C ILE A 160 -0.65 -7.61 -2.90
N GLY A 161 -0.08 -6.49 -3.31
CA GLY A 161 1.33 -6.15 -3.14
C GLY A 161 1.68 -5.51 -1.78
N MET A 162 0.68 -5.30 -0.89
CA MET A 162 0.83 -4.67 0.43
C MET A 162 1.63 -3.36 0.40
N GLY A 163 1.41 -2.54 -0.61
CA GLY A 163 2.10 -1.27 -0.82
C GLY A 163 3.49 -1.41 -1.48
N TRP A 164 4.16 -2.55 -1.34
CA TRP A 164 5.51 -2.73 -1.87
C TRP A 164 5.53 -2.83 -3.40
N ASN A 165 4.80 -3.78 -3.97
CA ASN A 165 4.68 -3.88 -5.42
C ASN A 165 3.72 -2.83 -5.97
N ASP A 166 2.66 -2.49 -5.23
CA ASP A 166 1.66 -1.50 -5.63
C ASP A 166 2.29 -0.11 -5.90
N ARG A 167 3.41 0.26 -5.22
CA ARG A 167 4.11 1.51 -5.46
C ARG A 167 4.63 1.66 -6.89
N LEU A 168 4.93 0.55 -7.56
CA LEU A 168 5.41 0.58 -8.95
C LEU A 168 4.28 0.94 -9.91
N ASP A 169 3.10 0.40 -9.67
CA ASP A 169 1.90 0.75 -10.45
C ASP A 169 1.46 2.19 -10.16
N VAL A 170 1.47 2.61 -8.88
CA VAL A 170 1.15 4.00 -8.53
C VAL A 170 2.14 4.99 -9.16
N ARG A 171 3.44 4.63 -9.24
CA ARG A 171 4.41 5.44 -9.99
C ARG A 171 4.00 5.61 -11.46
N GLN A 172 3.56 4.55 -12.12
CA GLN A 172 3.07 4.59 -13.49
C GLN A 172 1.79 5.43 -13.60
N TRP A 173 0.87 5.31 -12.63
CA TRP A 173 -0.33 6.14 -12.57
C TRP A 173 -0.04 7.63 -12.39
N VAL A 174 0.99 7.99 -11.62
CA VAL A 174 1.40 9.41 -11.49
C VAL A 174 1.95 9.95 -12.82
N TRP A 175 2.72 9.16 -13.58
CA TRP A 175 3.11 9.52 -14.94
C TRP A 175 1.91 9.65 -15.89
N THR A 176 0.96 8.73 -15.78
CA THR A 176 -0.29 8.76 -16.56
C THR A 176 -1.12 10.00 -16.24
N ALA A 177 -1.25 10.36 -14.95
CA ALA A 177 -1.90 11.59 -14.53
C ALA A 177 -1.24 12.83 -15.14
N SER A 178 0.10 12.85 -15.17
CA SER A 178 0.84 13.93 -15.84
C SER A 178 0.43 14.06 -17.32
N ASN A 179 0.33 12.93 -18.04
CA ASN A 179 -0.05 12.94 -19.45
C ASN A 179 -1.52 13.31 -19.67
N ILE A 180 -2.45 12.78 -18.86
CA ILE A 180 -3.88 13.05 -18.97
C ILE A 180 -4.17 14.54 -18.77
N PHE A 181 -3.53 15.17 -17.76
CA PHE A 181 -3.87 16.54 -17.38
C PHE A 181 -2.98 17.62 -18.04
N ALA A 182 -1.80 17.29 -18.58
CA ALA A 182 -0.97 18.24 -19.33
C ALA A 182 -1.58 18.63 -20.67
N ASN A 183 -2.25 17.70 -21.37
CA ASN A 183 -2.76 17.91 -22.74
C ASN A 183 -3.89 18.95 -22.84
N VAL A 184 -4.50 19.36 -21.73
CA VAL A 184 -5.55 20.39 -21.70
C VAL A 184 -4.95 21.77 -21.96
N HIS A 185 -3.75 22.04 -21.47
CA HIS A 185 -3.08 23.32 -21.63
C HIS A 185 -2.45 23.51 -23.03
N GLN A 186 -2.28 22.46 -23.84
CA GLN A 186 -1.72 22.55 -25.19
C GLN A 186 -2.75 22.85 -26.25
N LYS A 187 -4.03 22.53 -26.08
CA LYS A 187 -5.06 22.83 -27.09
C LYS A 187 -5.35 24.34 -27.25
N ASP A 188 -5.16 25.10 -26.17
CA ASP A 188 -5.40 26.54 -26.19
C ASP A 188 -4.17 27.36 -26.67
N THR A 189 -2.99 26.73 -26.81
CA THR A 189 -1.74 27.41 -27.18
C THR A 189 -1.22 27.06 -28.58
N SER A 190 -1.93 26.25 -29.35
CA SER A 190 -1.48 25.78 -30.68
C SER A 190 -1.40 26.85 -31.75
N ALA A 191 -1.78 28.11 -31.46
CA ALA A 191 -1.66 29.22 -32.38
C ALA A 191 -0.39 30.10 -32.25
N GLN A 192 0.45 29.87 -31.23
CA GLN A 192 1.60 30.77 -30.97
C GLN A 192 2.96 30.09 -30.64
N VAL A 193 3.15 28.78 -30.80
CA VAL A 193 4.41 28.08 -30.43
C VAL A 193 5.19 27.65 -31.68
N ALA A 194 5.50 28.61 -32.61
CA ALA A 194 6.54 28.39 -33.62
C ALA A 194 7.88 29.09 -33.27
N ALA A 195 8.00 29.78 -32.15
CA ALA A 195 9.24 30.49 -31.83
C ALA A 195 9.49 30.52 -30.30
N ASN A 196 10.37 29.71 -29.86
CA ASN A 196 11.30 29.77 -28.74
C ASN A 196 11.32 28.52 -27.87
N LYS A 197 12.17 27.56 -28.25
CA LYS A 197 12.66 26.49 -27.37
C LYS A 197 13.67 27.11 -26.39
N SER A 198 13.22 27.51 -25.21
CA SER A 198 14.09 27.80 -24.07
C SER A 198 13.66 26.95 -22.88
N SER A 199 14.59 26.21 -22.31
CA SER A 199 14.42 25.28 -21.17
C SER A 199 13.86 25.93 -19.88
N ARG A 200 13.72 27.23 -19.83
CA ARG A 200 13.04 27.95 -18.73
C ARG A 200 11.51 27.93 -18.82
N SER A 201 10.94 27.77 -20.02
CA SER A 201 9.48 27.71 -20.26
C SER A 201 8.85 26.39 -19.77
N THR A 202 9.62 25.29 -19.71
CA THR A 202 9.14 23.97 -19.29
C THR A 202 8.84 23.87 -17.80
N MET A 203 9.53 24.60 -16.94
CA MET A 203 9.26 24.58 -15.48
C MET A 203 8.01 25.37 -15.08
N ALA A 204 7.69 26.46 -15.76
CA ALA A 204 6.53 27.29 -15.46
C ALA A 204 5.19 26.60 -15.78
N ASN A 205 5.21 25.60 -16.66
CA ASN A 205 4.02 24.84 -17.09
C ASN A 205 3.88 23.46 -16.43
N ALA A 206 4.79 23.07 -15.51
CA ALA A 206 4.72 21.77 -14.83
C ALA A 206 3.47 21.65 -13.96
N LEU A 207 2.82 20.49 -14.00
CA LEU A 207 1.72 20.16 -13.10
C LEU A 207 2.20 20.07 -11.64
N HIS A 208 1.32 20.39 -10.72
CA HIS A 208 1.55 20.29 -9.29
C HIS A 208 0.93 18.98 -8.77
N LEU A 209 1.70 17.91 -8.83
CA LEU A 209 1.26 16.56 -8.48
C LEU A 209 1.36 16.31 -6.99
N VAL A 210 0.29 15.78 -6.41
CA VAL A 210 0.22 15.29 -5.02
C VAL A 210 -0.23 13.84 -5.04
N VAL A 211 0.33 13.01 -4.16
CA VAL A 211 -0.16 11.64 -3.93
C VAL A 211 -0.71 11.55 -2.51
N HIS A 212 -1.97 11.09 -2.40
CA HIS A 212 -2.66 10.94 -1.13
C HIS A 212 -3.16 9.49 -1.00
N GLY A 213 -2.72 8.78 0.02
CA GLY A 213 -3.12 7.41 0.30
C GLY A 213 -3.78 7.23 1.65
N ILE A 214 -4.68 6.24 1.76
CA ILE A 214 -5.34 5.83 3.00
C ILE A 214 -4.93 4.39 3.33
N SER A 215 -4.56 4.10 4.57
CA SER A 215 -4.27 2.76 5.09
C SER A 215 -3.15 2.06 4.28
N MET A 216 -3.40 0.93 3.61
CA MET A 216 -2.45 0.32 2.69
C MET A 216 -2.05 1.30 1.57
N GLY A 217 -2.97 2.14 1.10
CA GLY A 217 -2.67 3.22 0.14
C GLY A 217 -1.71 4.27 0.71
N ALA A 218 -1.81 4.58 2.00
CA ALA A 218 -0.87 5.46 2.70
C ALA A 218 0.52 4.82 2.81
N ALA A 219 0.58 3.54 3.16
CA ALA A 219 1.83 2.78 3.14
C ALA A 219 2.44 2.72 1.74
N THR A 220 1.61 2.52 0.69
CA THR A 220 2.02 2.59 -0.72
C THR A 220 2.61 3.96 -1.06
N THR A 221 1.95 5.04 -0.63
CA THR A 221 2.39 6.43 -0.83
C THR A 221 3.72 6.71 -0.15
N MET A 222 3.90 6.25 1.09
CA MET A 222 5.16 6.34 1.82
C MET A 222 6.28 5.55 1.14
N MET A 223 6.02 4.29 0.73
CA MET A 223 7.00 3.46 0.04
C MET A 223 7.34 4.00 -1.35
N LEU A 224 6.38 4.59 -2.06
CA LEU A 224 6.61 5.30 -3.32
C LEU A 224 7.56 6.48 -3.12
N SER A 225 7.40 7.25 -2.05
CA SER A 225 8.16 8.49 -1.82
C SER A 225 9.67 8.28 -1.67
N GLY A 226 10.09 7.06 -1.33
CA GLY A 226 11.51 6.67 -1.25
C GLY A 226 12.06 6.00 -2.51
N SER A 227 11.28 5.94 -3.60
CA SER A 227 11.69 5.29 -4.85
C SER A 227 12.52 6.24 -5.73
N ASP A 228 13.37 5.66 -6.57
CA ASP A 228 14.11 6.40 -7.59
C ASP A 228 13.22 6.71 -8.81
N SER A 229 13.63 7.70 -9.60
CA SER A 229 13.00 8.07 -10.89
C SER A 229 11.51 8.37 -10.78
N LEU A 230 11.12 9.17 -9.79
CA LEU A 230 9.76 9.62 -9.62
C LEU A 230 9.41 10.77 -10.58
N PRO A 231 8.14 10.87 -11.03
CA PRO A 231 7.64 12.11 -11.60
C PRO A 231 7.76 13.26 -10.59
N PRO A 232 7.68 14.54 -11.02
CA PRO A 232 7.87 15.67 -10.12
C PRO A 232 6.71 15.86 -9.15
N ILE A 233 6.58 14.95 -8.19
CA ILE A 233 5.60 15.01 -7.10
C ILE A 233 6.00 16.15 -6.16
N ARG A 234 5.06 17.06 -5.87
CA ARG A 234 5.26 18.23 -5.02
C ARG A 234 5.13 17.92 -3.54
N ALA A 235 4.17 17.08 -3.16
CA ALA A 235 3.91 16.70 -1.79
C ALA A 235 3.21 15.34 -1.69
N TYR A 236 3.26 14.76 -0.50
CA TYR A 236 2.57 13.53 -0.15
C TYR A 236 1.65 13.75 1.05
N VAL A 237 0.52 13.04 1.07
CA VAL A 237 -0.37 12.93 2.22
C VAL A 237 -0.58 11.45 2.50
N GLU A 238 -0.30 11.03 3.72
CA GLU A 238 -0.59 9.68 4.19
C GLU A 238 -1.59 9.74 5.35
N ASP A 239 -2.63 8.92 5.31
CA ASP A 239 -3.64 8.79 6.37
C ASP A 239 -3.69 7.33 6.85
N CYS A 240 -3.38 7.10 8.11
CA CYS A 240 -3.39 5.84 8.84
C CYS A 240 -2.58 4.69 8.19
N GLY A 241 -1.43 5.03 7.57
CA GLY A 241 -0.51 4.04 7.01
C GLY A 241 0.31 3.30 8.07
N TYR A 242 0.72 2.08 7.75
CA TYR A 242 1.59 1.28 8.64
C TYR A 242 3.08 1.53 8.39
N SER A 243 3.89 1.30 9.44
CA SER A 243 5.33 1.51 9.42
C SER A 243 6.11 0.51 8.54
N SER A 244 5.63 -0.74 8.46
CA SER A 244 6.11 -1.79 7.56
C SER A 244 5.10 -2.92 7.44
N VAL A 245 5.22 -3.75 6.39
CA VAL A 245 4.41 -4.97 6.26
C VAL A 245 4.72 -5.95 7.40
N TRP A 246 5.96 -6.00 7.83
CA TRP A 246 6.35 -6.79 9.00
C TRP A 246 5.59 -6.38 10.25
N ASP A 247 5.51 -5.09 10.54
CA ASP A 247 4.88 -4.56 11.75
C ASP A 247 3.37 -4.77 11.76
N ILE A 248 2.69 -4.52 10.63
CA ILE A 248 1.24 -4.72 10.56
C ILE A 248 0.89 -6.21 10.66
N PHE A 249 1.62 -7.12 10.00
CA PHE A 249 1.36 -8.55 10.10
C PHE A 249 1.69 -9.10 11.49
N LYS A 250 2.76 -8.62 12.14
CA LYS A 250 3.06 -8.95 13.54
C LYS A 250 1.92 -8.52 14.47
N SER A 251 1.37 -7.33 14.26
CA SER A 251 0.24 -6.81 15.04
C SER A 251 -1.02 -7.67 14.84
N GLU A 252 -1.35 -7.98 13.59
CA GLU A 252 -2.54 -8.78 13.25
C GLU A 252 -2.41 -10.23 13.70
N LEU A 253 -1.24 -10.85 13.57
CA LEU A 253 -0.96 -12.19 14.07
C LEU A 253 -1.20 -12.28 15.59
N ARG A 254 -0.73 -11.27 16.33
CA ARG A 254 -0.95 -11.21 17.77
C ARG A 254 -2.42 -10.98 18.15
N LYS A 255 -3.10 -10.07 17.43
CA LYS A 255 -4.49 -9.71 17.73
C LYS A 255 -5.49 -10.82 17.38
N ARG A 256 -5.35 -11.42 16.20
CA ARG A 256 -6.33 -12.38 15.69
C ARG A 256 -6.10 -13.81 16.17
N TYR A 257 -4.83 -14.19 16.30
CA TYR A 257 -4.44 -15.58 16.57
C TYR A 257 -3.74 -15.75 17.91
N HIS A 258 -3.44 -14.66 18.62
CA HIS A 258 -2.67 -14.66 19.89
C HIS A 258 -1.30 -15.31 19.76
N LEU A 259 -0.73 -15.33 18.56
CA LEU A 259 0.56 -15.97 18.26
C LEU A 259 1.71 -14.97 18.30
N PRO A 260 2.92 -15.40 18.73
CA PRO A 260 4.13 -14.59 18.58
C PRO A 260 4.58 -14.56 17.12
N ALA A 261 5.44 -13.60 16.77
CA ALA A 261 5.97 -13.51 15.42
C ALA A 261 6.76 -14.74 14.99
N PHE A 262 7.59 -15.32 15.90
CA PHE A 262 8.31 -16.55 15.64
C PHE A 262 7.48 -17.76 16.07
N PRO A 263 7.40 -18.83 15.25
CA PRO A 263 8.10 -19.00 13.97
C PRO A 263 7.25 -18.60 12.73
N VAL A 264 5.93 -18.40 12.86
CA VAL A 264 4.97 -18.31 11.76
C VAL A 264 5.26 -17.11 10.83
N LEU A 265 5.44 -15.90 11.38
CA LEU A 265 5.70 -14.71 10.57
C LEU A 265 7.04 -14.82 9.82
N TYR A 266 8.02 -15.50 10.40
CA TYR A 266 9.31 -15.74 9.74
C TYR A 266 9.16 -16.70 8.54
N ALA A 267 8.37 -17.78 8.73
CA ALA A 267 8.06 -18.70 7.65
C ALA A 267 7.30 -18.00 6.51
N SER A 268 6.21 -17.27 6.83
CA SER A 268 5.44 -16.50 5.84
C SER A 268 6.29 -15.46 5.12
N ASN A 269 7.21 -14.78 5.83
CA ASN A 269 8.13 -13.82 5.21
C ASN A 269 9.09 -14.49 4.21
N ALA A 270 9.63 -15.67 4.55
CA ALA A 270 10.51 -16.43 3.66
C ALA A 270 9.74 -16.93 2.42
N LEU A 271 8.51 -17.44 2.63
CA LEU A 271 7.63 -17.89 1.56
C LEU A 271 7.20 -16.73 0.65
N CYS A 272 6.91 -15.55 1.21
CA CYS A 272 6.63 -14.36 0.41
C CYS A 272 7.81 -14.01 -0.50
N LYS A 273 9.04 -14.08 0.01
CA LYS A 273 10.24 -13.85 -0.81
C LYS A 273 10.39 -14.88 -1.92
N LEU A 274 10.11 -16.15 -1.61
CA LEU A 274 10.21 -17.26 -2.57
C LEU A 274 9.13 -17.18 -3.65
N ASN A 275 7.87 -16.95 -3.28
CA ASN A 275 6.73 -17.04 -4.19
C ASN A 275 6.48 -15.74 -4.97
N TYR A 276 6.75 -14.56 -4.36
CA TYR A 276 6.39 -13.24 -4.91
C TYR A 276 7.60 -12.33 -5.16
N GLY A 277 8.82 -12.78 -4.85
CA GLY A 277 10.05 -12.02 -5.11
C GLY A 277 10.33 -10.88 -4.12
N TRP A 278 9.46 -10.64 -3.12
CA TRP A 278 9.63 -9.60 -2.09
C TRP A 278 9.38 -10.17 -0.69
N SER A 279 9.84 -9.46 0.33
CA SER A 279 9.66 -9.86 1.73
C SER A 279 8.98 -8.77 2.55
N PHE A 280 8.34 -9.15 3.66
CA PHE A 280 7.70 -8.22 4.59
C PHE A 280 8.69 -7.19 5.17
N ARG A 281 9.98 -7.56 5.25
CA ARG A 281 11.03 -6.68 5.77
C ARG A 281 11.52 -5.68 4.73
N GLU A 282 11.46 -6.01 3.43
CA GLU A 282 11.76 -5.07 2.34
C GLU A 282 10.66 -4.02 2.20
N ALA A 283 9.41 -4.39 2.49
CA ALA A 283 8.25 -3.53 2.44
C ALA A 283 8.18 -2.63 3.69
N ASP A 284 9.09 -1.67 3.77
CA ASP A 284 9.35 -0.80 4.93
C ASP A 284 9.16 0.68 4.57
N ALA A 285 8.07 1.26 5.11
CA ALA A 285 7.75 2.65 4.94
C ALA A 285 8.71 3.56 5.72
N VAL A 286 9.23 3.12 6.88
CA VAL A 286 10.20 3.89 7.69
C VAL A 286 11.47 4.17 6.87
N THR A 287 12.03 3.12 6.27
CA THR A 287 13.20 3.25 5.39
C THR A 287 12.89 4.12 4.15
N SER A 288 11.69 3.98 3.59
CA SER A 288 11.30 4.71 2.39
C SER A 288 11.16 6.21 2.66
N VAL A 289 10.42 6.60 3.69
CA VAL A 289 10.25 8.03 4.03
C VAL A 289 11.54 8.71 4.46
N SER A 290 12.52 7.98 5.01
CA SER A 290 13.82 8.54 5.38
C SER A 290 14.60 9.11 4.18
N ARG A 291 14.33 8.60 2.99
CA ARG A 291 14.92 9.06 1.72
C ARG A 291 14.11 10.16 1.04
N CYS A 292 12.84 10.34 1.44
CA CYS A 292 11.94 11.32 0.81
C CYS A 292 12.34 12.74 1.17
N ARG A 293 12.56 13.60 0.16
CA ARG A 293 12.88 15.02 0.32
C ARG A 293 11.64 15.92 0.20
N GLN A 294 10.60 15.47 -0.49
CA GLN A 294 9.38 16.23 -0.69
C GLN A 294 8.58 16.37 0.61
N PRO A 295 7.78 17.42 0.76
CA PRO A 295 6.88 17.60 1.90
C PRO A 295 5.95 16.41 2.09
N MET A 296 5.68 16.03 3.34
CA MET A 296 4.75 14.96 3.68
C MET A 296 3.89 15.33 4.88
N LEU A 297 2.57 15.22 4.71
CA LEU A 297 1.59 15.31 5.79
C LEU A 297 1.25 13.90 6.26
N PHE A 298 1.33 13.70 7.57
CA PHE A 298 0.93 12.49 8.26
C PHE A 298 -0.37 12.73 9.02
N ILE A 299 -1.36 11.87 8.81
CA ILE A 299 -2.64 11.89 9.49
C ILE A 299 -2.87 10.52 10.13
N HIS A 300 -3.39 10.47 11.36
CA HIS A 300 -3.72 9.20 12.00
C HIS A 300 -4.77 9.41 13.10
N GLY A 301 -5.70 8.47 13.25
CA GLY A 301 -6.65 8.48 14.36
C GLY A 301 -5.99 8.01 15.66
N ASP A 302 -6.34 8.67 16.79
CA ASP A 302 -5.80 8.28 18.11
C ASP A 302 -6.43 6.99 18.67
N GLN A 303 -7.58 6.55 18.10
CA GLN A 303 -8.28 5.32 18.45
C GLN A 303 -8.10 4.21 17.41
N ASP A 304 -7.14 4.34 16.51
CA ASP A 304 -6.87 3.31 15.50
C ASP A 304 -6.28 2.05 16.14
N LYS A 305 -7.15 1.03 16.22
CA LYS A 305 -6.79 -0.30 16.73
C LYS A 305 -6.35 -1.27 15.62
N PHE A 306 -6.62 -0.96 14.35
CA PHE A 306 -6.21 -1.80 13.24
C PHE A 306 -4.75 -1.54 12.85
N VAL A 307 -4.42 -0.31 12.46
CA VAL A 307 -3.04 0.16 12.36
C VAL A 307 -2.71 1.00 13.60
N PRO A 308 -2.00 0.43 14.58
CA PRO A 308 -1.75 1.15 15.84
C PRO A 308 -1.16 2.54 15.61
N THR A 309 -1.72 3.56 16.26
CA THR A 309 -1.27 4.97 16.15
C THR A 309 0.23 5.13 16.42
N ALA A 310 0.84 4.25 17.23
CA ALA A 310 2.29 4.24 17.45
C ALA A 310 3.11 4.09 16.16
N MET A 311 2.54 3.54 15.07
CA MET A 311 3.24 3.37 13.80
C MET A 311 3.48 4.69 13.09
N VAL A 312 2.54 5.66 13.17
CA VAL A 312 2.73 6.98 12.53
C VAL A 312 3.89 7.76 13.15
N TYR A 313 4.10 7.65 14.46
CA TYR A 313 5.23 8.34 15.10
C TYR A 313 6.58 7.83 14.61
N ARG A 314 6.69 6.54 14.27
CA ARG A 314 7.92 5.95 13.73
C ARG A 314 8.23 6.48 12.32
N VAL A 315 7.25 6.50 11.42
CA VAL A 315 7.43 7.02 10.06
C VAL A 315 7.63 8.53 10.08
N TYR A 316 6.89 9.25 10.93
CA TYR A 316 7.08 10.69 11.12
C TYR A 316 8.48 11.01 11.63
N ALA A 317 8.99 10.29 12.63
CA ALA A 317 10.34 10.50 13.16
C ALA A 317 11.41 10.32 12.09
N ALA A 318 11.29 9.29 11.26
CA ALA A 318 12.26 8.94 10.20
C ALA A 318 12.25 9.92 9.02
N LYS A 319 11.12 10.56 8.72
CA LYS A 319 10.98 11.48 7.58
C LYS A 319 11.76 12.79 7.82
N PRO A 320 12.68 13.20 6.92
CA PRO A 320 13.29 14.54 6.98
C PRO A 320 12.24 15.65 6.76
N LYS A 321 12.52 16.86 7.24
CA LYS A 321 11.69 18.05 6.93
C LYS A 321 11.69 18.32 5.41
N PRO A 322 10.62 18.94 4.83
CA PRO A 322 9.39 19.41 5.48
C PRO A 322 8.42 18.26 5.79
N LYS A 323 7.79 18.30 6.95
CA LYS A 323 6.79 17.34 7.38
C LYS A 323 5.83 17.96 8.40
N SER A 324 4.58 17.49 8.40
CA SER A 324 3.54 17.87 9.37
C SER A 324 2.85 16.61 9.88
N LEU A 325 2.31 16.67 11.10
CA LEU A 325 1.57 15.56 11.71
C LEU A 325 0.28 16.10 12.33
N TRP A 326 -0.83 15.46 12.03
CA TRP A 326 -2.11 15.66 12.69
C TRP A 326 -2.64 14.32 13.21
N ILE A 327 -2.86 14.26 14.53
CA ILE A 327 -3.53 13.12 15.17
C ILE A 327 -5.00 13.50 15.33
N ALA A 328 -5.88 12.79 14.63
CA ALA A 328 -7.32 13.02 14.64
C ALA A 328 -7.93 12.47 15.94
N PRO A 329 -8.53 13.34 16.81
CA PRO A 329 -9.06 12.89 18.08
C PRO A 329 -10.23 11.92 17.90
N GLN A 330 -10.31 10.86 18.72
CA GLN A 330 -11.38 9.88 18.73
C GLN A 330 -11.64 9.19 17.37
N ALA A 331 -10.73 9.30 16.40
CA ALA A 331 -10.87 8.66 15.12
C ALA A 331 -10.30 7.25 15.16
N GLU A 332 -11.09 6.31 14.67
CA GLU A 332 -10.69 4.93 14.41
C GLU A 332 -9.96 4.83 13.06
N HIS A 333 -9.63 3.59 12.64
CA HIS A 333 -8.94 3.33 11.38
C HIS A 333 -9.69 3.92 10.16
N ALA A 334 -9.00 4.74 9.37
CA ALA A 334 -9.52 5.41 8.17
C ALA A 334 -10.78 6.27 8.43
N ALA A 335 -10.99 6.75 9.66
CA ALA A 335 -12.16 7.52 10.06
C ALA A 335 -11.85 9.02 10.31
N SER A 336 -10.62 9.46 10.09
CA SER A 336 -10.20 10.85 10.34
C SER A 336 -11.05 11.86 9.57
N TYR A 337 -11.27 11.63 8.25
CA TYR A 337 -12.13 12.48 7.44
C TYR A 337 -13.62 12.37 7.84
N LEU A 338 -14.10 11.15 8.12
CA LEU A 338 -15.49 10.94 8.51
C LEU A 338 -15.87 11.71 9.78
N LYS A 339 -15.00 11.70 10.77
CA LYS A 339 -15.22 12.33 12.07
C LYS A 339 -14.96 13.83 12.07
N HIS A 340 -14.00 14.29 11.29
CA HIS A 340 -13.49 15.66 11.35
C HIS A 340 -13.34 16.29 9.96
N ARG A 341 -14.35 16.15 9.10
CA ARG A 341 -14.30 16.57 7.70
C ARG A 341 -13.70 17.97 7.49
N GLU A 342 -14.24 18.97 8.18
CA GLU A 342 -13.79 20.37 8.01
C GLU A 342 -12.33 20.57 8.44
N THR A 343 -11.97 20.00 9.60
CA THR A 343 -10.59 20.08 10.10
C THR A 343 -9.63 19.31 9.21
N TYR A 344 -10.02 18.14 8.72
CA TYR A 344 -9.25 17.34 7.78
C TYR A 344 -9.01 18.11 6.46
N THR A 345 -10.09 18.66 5.89
CA THR A 345 -10.01 19.46 4.65
C THR A 345 -9.09 20.66 4.82
N ARG A 346 -9.24 21.40 5.91
CA ARG A 346 -8.38 22.54 6.24
C ARG A 346 -6.93 22.12 6.45
N CYS A 347 -6.68 21.05 7.19
CA CYS A 347 -5.32 20.53 7.45
C CYS A 347 -4.62 20.16 6.13
N VAL A 348 -5.30 19.50 5.22
CA VAL A 348 -4.77 19.15 3.90
C VAL A 348 -4.55 20.41 3.05
N ALA A 349 -5.53 21.33 3.02
CA ALA A 349 -5.45 22.57 2.25
C ALA A 349 -4.28 23.46 2.70
N ASP A 350 -4.18 23.71 4.01
CA ASP A 350 -3.13 24.55 4.59
C ASP A 350 -1.73 23.96 4.39
N PHE A 351 -1.62 22.63 4.54
CA PHE A 351 -0.36 21.94 4.27
C PHE A 351 0.06 22.03 2.80
N LEU A 352 -0.88 21.90 1.86
CA LEU A 352 -0.58 21.89 0.43
C LEU A 352 -0.41 23.30 -0.16
N ALA A 353 -0.95 24.35 0.46
CA ALA A 353 -0.94 25.71 -0.07
C ALA A 353 0.43 26.21 -0.57
N PRO A 354 1.58 25.94 0.09
CA PRO A 354 2.89 26.36 -0.41
C PRO A 354 3.41 25.55 -1.62
N TYR A 355 2.81 24.41 -1.92
CA TYR A 355 3.31 23.42 -2.90
C TYR A 355 2.42 23.29 -4.13
N TRP A 356 1.29 23.99 -4.11
CA TRP A 356 0.23 23.81 -5.11
C TRP A 356 -0.09 25.02 -5.97
#